data_c73ebbe5b45a350c788add25f88d2c57
#
_entry.id   c73ebbe5b45a350c788add25f88d2c57
#
_cell.length_a   1.000
_cell.length_b   1.000
_cell.length_c   1.000
_cell.angle_alpha   90.00
_cell.angle_beta   90.00
_cell.angle_gamma   90.00
#
_symmetry.space_group_name_H-M   'P 1'
#
loop_
_entity.id
_entity.type
_entity.pdbx_description
1 polymer ?
#
loop_
_entity_poly.entity_id
_entity_poly.type
_entity_poly.pdbx_seq_one_letter_code
_entity_poly.pdbx_strand_id
1 'polypeptide(L)'
;ETGVNCMDLYTPDPDLRSRVGRALRGRREQFVLQAHLCTVWQNGQYKATRDIGEVRASFEDVLRRLETDYIDVGMIHYVDTMDTWNTVANGEVMRYALEQKRAGRIRCIGLSSHNPEVALAAVESGLVEVLMFSVNPCYDLQPAGENCEALWAEESYAGMLVNMDPARERLYETCQRLGVGITVMKAFGGGDLLTADSPAGVALTVEQCIHYALTRPAVASVMSGVHTSAELAASLAYETAPDSARDYAAALATFPKISWRGHCMYCGHCAPCPKGIDVASVTKFLNLARAQGMVPETAVSYTHLTLP
;
A
#
# COMPACT_ATOMS: atom_id res chain seq x y z
N GLU A 1 6.17 19.72 -10.00
CA GLU A 1 5.15 20.79 -10.13
C GLU A 1 3.73 20.24 -9.92
N THR A 2 3.56 18.91 -9.94
CA THR A 2 2.26 18.24 -9.73
C THR A 2 2.04 17.79 -8.28
N GLY A 3 3.00 18.01 -7.36
CA GLY A 3 2.92 17.55 -5.99
C GLY A 3 3.31 16.08 -5.76
N VAL A 4 3.42 15.26 -6.81
CA VAL A 4 3.87 13.86 -6.67
C VAL A 4 5.33 13.83 -6.27
N ASN A 5 5.59 13.28 -5.09
CA ASN A 5 6.92 13.21 -4.51
C ASN A 5 7.30 11.83 -3.96
N CYS A 6 6.44 10.82 -4.08
CA CYS A 6 6.76 9.45 -3.69
C CYS A 6 6.82 8.56 -4.93
N MET A 7 7.91 7.82 -5.08
CA MET A 7 8.16 6.94 -6.23
C MET A 7 8.56 5.55 -5.75
N ASP A 8 7.97 4.54 -6.38
CA ASP A 8 8.36 3.14 -6.16
C ASP A 8 9.20 2.62 -7.33
N LEU A 9 10.35 2.09 -7.01
CA LEU A 9 11.32 1.52 -7.95
C LEU A 9 11.42 0.01 -7.74
N TYR A 10 10.30 -0.70 -7.98
CA TYR A 10 10.24 -2.15 -7.78
C TYR A 10 11.15 -2.93 -8.73
N THR A 11 11.33 -2.42 -9.95
CA THR A 11 12.13 -3.11 -10.95
C THR A 11 13.62 -2.78 -10.82
N PRO A 12 14.49 -3.79 -10.91
CA PRO A 12 15.93 -3.59 -10.95
C PRO A 12 16.49 -3.22 -12.33
N ASP A 13 15.63 -2.84 -13.28
CA ASP A 13 16.03 -2.43 -14.64
C ASP A 13 17.07 -1.32 -14.58
N PRO A 14 18.30 -1.54 -15.09
CA PRO A 14 19.39 -0.58 -15.06
C PRO A 14 19.08 0.72 -15.79
N ASP A 15 18.35 0.64 -16.91
CA ASP A 15 18.02 1.82 -17.72
C ASP A 15 16.99 2.69 -17.02
N LEU A 16 15.95 2.08 -16.42
CA LEU A 16 14.96 2.81 -15.65
C LEU A 16 15.61 3.51 -14.45
N ARG A 17 16.41 2.79 -13.65
CA ARG A 17 17.14 3.38 -12.53
C ARG A 17 17.99 4.59 -12.95
N SER A 18 18.73 4.44 -14.06
CA SER A 18 19.58 5.52 -14.56
C SER A 18 18.77 6.72 -15.10
N ARG A 19 17.61 6.48 -15.73
CA ARG A 19 16.71 7.56 -16.17
C ARG A 19 16.15 8.34 -14.99
N VAL A 20 15.71 7.63 -13.95
CA VAL A 20 15.21 8.26 -12.71
C VAL A 20 16.32 9.07 -12.04
N GLY A 21 17.54 8.52 -11.89
CA GLY A 21 18.67 9.25 -11.32
C GLY A 21 18.93 10.57 -12.04
N ARG A 22 19.03 10.54 -13.39
CA ARG A 22 19.18 11.77 -14.18
C ARG A 22 18.04 12.77 -13.98
N ALA A 23 16.80 12.28 -13.89
CA ALA A 23 15.63 13.13 -13.70
C ALA A 23 15.60 13.80 -12.32
N LEU A 24 16.24 13.20 -11.31
CA LEU A 24 16.25 13.70 -9.94
C LEU A 24 17.47 14.57 -9.60
N ARG A 25 18.40 14.79 -10.52
CA ARG A 25 19.57 15.65 -10.30
C ARG A 25 19.17 17.02 -9.78
N GLY A 26 19.79 17.45 -8.68
CA GLY A 26 19.53 18.74 -8.04
C GLY A 26 18.19 18.86 -7.30
N ARG A 27 17.40 17.78 -7.23
CA ARG A 27 16.11 17.75 -6.52
C ARG A 27 15.81 16.43 -5.81
N ARG A 28 16.82 15.59 -5.59
CA ARG A 28 16.68 14.28 -4.94
C ARG A 28 15.95 14.37 -3.60
N GLU A 29 16.22 15.39 -2.81
CA GLU A 29 15.63 15.61 -1.48
C GLU A 29 14.13 15.94 -1.50
N GLN A 30 13.59 16.31 -2.66
CA GLN A 30 12.16 16.57 -2.82
C GLN A 30 11.33 15.29 -3.00
N PHE A 31 12.00 14.13 -3.12
CA PHE A 31 11.35 12.85 -3.41
C PHE A 31 11.61 11.81 -2.33
N VAL A 32 10.56 11.08 -1.99
CA VAL A 32 10.63 9.84 -1.23
C VAL A 32 10.80 8.69 -2.21
N LEU A 33 11.93 8.00 -2.17
CA LEU A 33 12.19 6.86 -3.04
C LEU A 33 12.07 5.55 -2.27
N GLN A 34 11.18 4.69 -2.71
CA GLN A 34 11.13 3.28 -2.34
C GLN A 34 11.94 2.48 -3.35
N ALA A 35 12.98 1.80 -2.91
CA ALA A 35 13.74 0.90 -3.77
C ALA A 35 13.78 -0.51 -3.17
N HIS A 36 13.54 -1.49 -4.02
CA HIS A 36 13.38 -2.87 -3.59
C HIS A 36 14.72 -3.57 -3.44
N LEU A 37 14.99 -4.03 -2.23
CA LEU A 37 16.01 -5.02 -1.93
C LEU A 37 15.50 -6.40 -2.40
N CYS A 38 16.40 -7.36 -2.56
CA CYS A 38 16.03 -8.72 -2.95
C CYS A 38 15.52 -8.86 -4.38
N THR A 39 15.89 -7.92 -5.25
CA THR A 39 15.62 -7.99 -6.68
C THR A 39 16.88 -7.70 -7.48
N VAL A 40 17.11 -8.47 -8.54
CA VAL A 40 18.24 -8.30 -9.46
C VAL A 40 17.75 -8.34 -10.91
N TRP A 41 18.52 -7.70 -11.80
CA TRP A 41 18.31 -7.77 -13.23
C TRP A 41 19.20 -8.87 -13.80
N GLN A 42 18.60 -9.90 -14.38
CA GLN A 42 19.32 -11.03 -14.95
C GLN A 42 18.69 -11.43 -16.28
N ASN A 43 19.51 -11.58 -17.31
CA ASN A 43 19.05 -12.00 -18.65
C ASN A 43 17.92 -11.11 -19.23
N GLY A 44 18.00 -9.80 -19.00
CA GLY A 44 17.00 -8.85 -19.51
C GLY A 44 15.67 -8.84 -18.75
N GLN A 45 15.60 -9.47 -17.59
CA GLN A 45 14.39 -9.54 -16.80
C GLN A 45 14.65 -9.47 -15.30
N TYR A 46 13.63 -9.20 -14.57
CA TYR A 46 13.56 -9.19 -13.12
C TYR A 46 13.69 -10.62 -12.54
N LYS A 47 14.43 -10.73 -11.45
CA LYS A 47 14.54 -11.95 -10.63
C LYS A 47 14.50 -11.59 -9.15
N ALA A 48 13.63 -12.26 -8.37
CA ALA A 48 13.68 -12.21 -6.91
C ALA A 48 14.87 -13.03 -6.38
N THR A 49 15.52 -12.53 -5.33
CA THR A 49 16.67 -13.21 -4.70
C THR A 49 16.70 -13.00 -3.19
N ARG A 50 17.29 -13.96 -2.48
CA ARG A 50 17.66 -13.85 -1.06
C ARG A 50 19.16 -14.06 -0.86
N ASP A 51 19.92 -14.29 -1.95
CA ASP A 51 21.37 -14.35 -1.88
C ASP A 51 21.93 -12.99 -1.46
N ILE A 52 22.66 -12.98 -0.36
CA ILE A 52 23.14 -11.71 0.23
C ILE A 52 24.17 -11.00 -0.66
N GLY A 53 24.93 -11.74 -1.45
CA GLY A 53 25.86 -11.15 -2.41
C GLY A 53 25.13 -10.43 -3.53
N GLU A 54 24.07 -11.05 -4.08
CA GLU A 54 23.20 -10.43 -5.09
C GLU A 54 22.46 -9.22 -4.51
N VAL A 55 21.94 -9.32 -3.28
CA VAL A 55 21.25 -8.20 -2.59
C VAL A 55 22.18 -6.99 -2.42
N ARG A 56 23.41 -7.22 -1.92
CA ARG A 56 24.44 -6.17 -1.77
C ARG A 56 24.77 -5.51 -3.11
N ALA A 57 25.05 -6.32 -4.12
CA ALA A 57 25.39 -5.81 -5.45
C ALA A 57 24.24 -4.99 -6.06
N SER A 58 22.99 -5.45 -5.93
CA SER A 58 21.82 -4.72 -6.41
C SER A 58 21.61 -3.39 -5.67
N PHE A 59 21.84 -3.35 -4.35
CA PHE A 59 21.71 -2.12 -3.59
C PHE A 59 22.77 -1.07 -3.96
N GLU A 60 24.02 -1.48 -4.15
CA GLU A 60 25.07 -0.58 -4.66
C GLU A 60 24.73 -0.08 -6.08
N ASP A 61 24.17 -0.92 -6.93
CA ASP A 61 23.71 -0.53 -8.26
C ASP A 61 22.57 0.50 -8.19
N VAL A 62 21.61 0.34 -7.25
CA VAL A 62 20.55 1.33 -6.99
C VAL A 62 21.15 2.70 -6.71
N LEU A 63 22.00 2.82 -5.70
CA LEU A 63 22.56 4.09 -5.29
C LEU A 63 23.39 4.74 -6.40
N ARG A 64 24.22 3.94 -7.06
CA ARG A 64 25.07 4.42 -8.16
C ARG A 64 24.26 4.95 -9.35
N ARG A 65 23.19 4.24 -9.74
CA ARG A 65 22.35 4.63 -10.90
C ARG A 65 21.38 5.75 -10.59
N LEU A 66 20.89 5.83 -9.36
CA LEU A 66 20.07 6.92 -8.89
C LEU A 66 20.90 8.19 -8.57
N GLU A 67 22.23 8.10 -8.63
CA GLU A 67 23.16 9.19 -8.31
C GLU A 67 22.87 9.79 -6.91
N THR A 68 22.69 8.89 -5.93
CA THR A 68 22.37 9.24 -4.54
C THR A 68 23.14 8.35 -3.58
N ASP A 69 23.35 8.80 -2.37
CA ASP A 69 23.99 8.07 -1.28
C ASP A 69 22.98 7.39 -0.34
N TYR A 70 21.69 7.66 -0.51
CA TYR A 70 20.62 7.07 0.29
C TYR A 70 19.33 6.83 -0.49
N ILE A 71 18.49 5.93 0.04
CA ILE A 71 17.08 5.78 -0.31
C ILE A 71 16.22 5.99 0.93
N ASP A 72 14.97 6.41 0.73
CA ASP A 72 14.07 6.68 1.85
C ASP A 72 13.50 5.38 2.41
N VAL A 73 13.05 4.46 1.56
CA VAL A 73 12.52 3.16 1.99
C VAL A 73 13.27 2.03 1.29
N GLY A 74 14.00 1.24 2.07
CA GLY A 74 14.60 -0.04 1.63
C GLY A 74 13.58 -1.15 1.74
N MET A 75 12.86 -1.43 0.64
CA MET A 75 11.75 -2.36 0.59
C MET A 75 12.24 -3.79 0.44
N ILE A 76 12.06 -4.63 1.46
CA ILE A 76 12.31 -6.07 1.35
C ILE A 76 11.20 -6.67 0.50
N HIS A 77 11.56 -7.15 -0.68
CA HIS A 77 10.61 -7.48 -1.74
C HIS A 77 10.03 -8.89 -1.57
N TYR A 78 8.71 -8.97 -1.76
CA TYR A 78 7.96 -10.19 -2.00
C TYR A 78 8.06 -11.22 -0.86
N VAL A 79 7.41 -10.94 0.25
CA VAL A 79 7.36 -11.79 1.43
C VAL A 79 5.89 -12.19 1.70
N ASP A 80 5.48 -13.34 1.17
CA ASP A 80 4.08 -13.78 1.16
C ASP A 80 3.82 -15.09 1.92
N THR A 81 4.90 -15.74 2.43
CA THR A 81 4.77 -16.93 3.28
C THR A 81 5.45 -16.72 4.63
N MET A 82 4.94 -17.37 5.68
CA MET A 82 5.55 -17.31 7.00
C MET A 82 6.98 -17.87 7.02
N ASP A 83 7.27 -18.87 6.21
CA ASP A 83 8.62 -19.42 6.07
C ASP A 83 9.59 -18.39 5.51
N THR A 84 9.17 -17.69 4.43
CA THR A 84 9.96 -16.58 3.86
C THR A 84 10.16 -15.46 4.87
N TRP A 85 9.11 -15.09 5.62
CA TRP A 85 9.23 -14.07 6.65
C TRP A 85 10.24 -14.47 7.75
N ASN A 86 10.13 -15.67 8.26
CA ASN A 86 11.04 -16.18 9.30
C ASN A 86 12.50 -16.20 8.80
N THR A 87 12.72 -16.62 7.56
CA THR A 87 14.05 -16.62 6.93
C THR A 87 14.59 -15.19 6.79
N VAL A 88 13.77 -14.26 6.36
CA VAL A 88 14.16 -12.85 6.20
C VAL A 88 14.43 -12.20 7.55
N ALA A 89 13.51 -12.31 8.51
CA ALA A 89 13.59 -11.64 9.80
C ALA A 89 14.82 -12.03 10.61
N ASN A 90 15.21 -13.32 10.55
CA ASN A 90 16.34 -13.85 11.30
C ASN A 90 17.63 -13.96 10.45
N GLY A 91 17.55 -13.66 9.16
CA GLY A 91 18.61 -13.91 8.19
C GLY A 91 19.54 -12.73 7.91
N GLU A 92 20.37 -12.93 6.90
CA GLU A 92 21.39 -11.95 6.48
C GLU A 92 20.76 -10.73 5.79
N VAL A 93 19.61 -10.90 5.13
CA VAL A 93 18.91 -9.80 4.44
C VAL A 93 18.48 -8.73 5.45
N MET A 94 17.82 -9.11 6.55
CA MET A 94 17.39 -8.15 7.57
C MET A 94 18.60 -7.53 8.29
N ARG A 95 19.62 -8.33 8.62
CA ARG A 95 20.87 -7.80 9.21
C ARG A 95 21.48 -6.73 8.32
N TYR A 96 21.59 -7.01 7.02
CA TYR A 96 22.10 -6.05 6.04
C TYR A 96 21.24 -4.79 5.95
N ALA A 97 19.93 -4.92 5.87
CA ALA A 97 19.02 -3.77 5.82
C ALA A 97 19.19 -2.87 7.07
N LEU A 98 19.29 -3.47 8.26
CA LEU A 98 19.56 -2.76 9.51
C LEU A 98 20.94 -2.09 9.53
N GLU A 99 21.97 -2.73 8.97
CA GLU A 99 23.32 -2.14 8.81
C GLU A 99 23.26 -0.90 7.90
N GLN A 100 22.57 -1.01 6.75
CA GLN A 100 22.43 0.12 5.82
C GLN A 100 21.61 1.27 6.45
N LYS A 101 20.60 0.94 7.26
CA LYS A 101 19.84 1.94 8.02
C LYS A 101 20.73 2.68 9.04
N ARG A 102 21.52 1.94 9.83
CA ARG A 102 22.47 2.57 10.78
C ARG A 102 23.52 3.44 10.08
N ALA A 103 23.91 3.07 8.87
CA ALA A 103 24.82 3.84 8.05
C ALA A 103 24.17 5.06 7.35
N GLY A 104 22.85 5.27 7.53
CA GLY A 104 22.12 6.37 6.90
C GLY A 104 21.83 6.18 5.42
N ARG A 105 22.13 5.01 4.85
CA ARG A 105 21.91 4.70 3.44
C ARG A 105 20.48 4.23 3.13
N ILE A 106 19.75 3.80 4.16
CA ILE A 106 18.31 3.54 4.15
C ILE A 106 17.71 4.31 5.33
N ARG A 107 16.66 5.09 5.10
CA ARG A 107 15.97 5.83 6.17
C ARG A 107 14.97 4.96 6.93
N CYS A 108 14.14 4.21 6.19
CA CYS A 108 13.12 3.31 6.75
C CYS A 108 13.23 1.92 6.12
N ILE A 109 13.03 0.88 6.92
CA ILE A 109 12.90 -0.49 6.42
C ILE A 109 11.45 -0.72 6.03
N GLY A 110 11.23 -1.09 4.78
CA GLY A 110 9.94 -1.50 4.25
C GLY A 110 9.88 -3.00 3.95
N LEU A 111 8.66 -3.49 3.78
CA LEU A 111 8.38 -4.84 3.33
C LEU A 111 7.20 -4.82 2.35
N SER A 112 7.29 -5.57 1.25
CA SER A 112 6.15 -5.78 0.36
C SER A 112 5.56 -7.17 0.54
N SER A 113 4.23 -7.23 0.69
CA SER A 113 3.48 -8.47 0.84
C SER A 113 2.09 -8.35 0.22
N HIS A 114 1.53 -9.50 -0.17
CA HIS A 114 0.13 -9.66 -0.60
C HIS A 114 -0.68 -10.44 0.45
N ASN A 115 -0.01 -11.11 1.39
CA ASN A 115 -0.64 -11.91 2.42
C ASN A 115 -0.82 -11.11 3.71
N PRO A 116 -2.05 -10.85 4.17
CA PRO A 116 -2.28 -10.02 5.35
C PRO A 116 -1.75 -10.65 6.65
N GLU A 117 -1.72 -11.96 6.78
CA GLU A 117 -1.20 -12.63 7.97
C GLU A 117 0.32 -12.50 8.10
N VAL A 118 1.02 -12.65 6.97
CA VAL A 118 2.49 -12.47 6.91
C VAL A 118 2.86 -11.01 7.13
N ALA A 119 2.13 -10.09 6.48
CA ALA A 119 2.32 -8.67 6.67
C ALA A 119 2.10 -8.25 8.13
N LEU A 120 1.06 -8.81 8.79
CA LEU A 120 0.78 -8.56 10.20
C LEU A 120 1.93 -9.03 11.10
N ALA A 121 2.43 -10.24 10.90
CA ALA A 121 3.57 -10.75 11.65
C ALA A 121 4.82 -9.86 11.46
N ALA A 122 5.06 -9.37 10.24
CA ALA A 122 6.17 -8.47 9.95
C ALA A 122 6.01 -7.12 10.66
N VAL A 123 4.82 -6.54 10.64
CA VAL A 123 4.50 -5.27 11.32
C VAL A 123 4.63 -5.41 12.86
N GLU A 124 4.09 -6.48 13.43
CA GLU A 124 4.14 -6.75 14.87
C GLU A 124 5.56 -7.03 15.39
N SER A 125 6.48 -7.43 14.51
CA SER A 125 7.89 -7.65 14.88
C SER A 125 8.64 -6.36 15.26
N GLY A 126 8.13 -5.19 14.86
CA GLY A 126 8.81 -3.91 15.03
C GLY A 126 10.02 -3.68 14.11
N LEU A 127 10.30 -4.60 13.17
CA LEU A 127 11.40 -4.48 12.20
C LEU A 127 11.01 -3.67 10.95
N VAL A 128 9.71 -3.54 10.68
CA VAL A 128 9.14 -2.91 9.48
C VAL A 128 8.48 -1.59 9.85
N GLU A 129 8.81 -0.54 9.12
CA GLU A 129 8.30 0.83 9.33
C GLU A 129 7.36 1.28 8.22
N VAL A 130 7.48 0.67 7.04
CA VAL A 130 6.64 0.92 5.88
C VAL A 130 6.20 -0.41 5.29
N LEU A 131 4.92 -0.58 5.07
CA LEU A 131 4.37 -1.75 4.42
C LEU A 131 3.86 -1.39 3.02
N MET A 132 4.37 -2.03 1.98
CA MET A 132 3.74 -2.00 0.67
C MET A 132 2.76 -3.16 0.57
N PHE A 133 1.47 -2.84 0.43
CA PHE A 133 0.41 -3.84 0.46
C PHE A 133 -0.59 -3.66 -0.68
N SER A 134 -1.15 -4.78 -1.14
CA SER A 134 -2.16 -4.77 -2.19
C SER A 134 -3.54 -4.43 -1.63
N VAL A 135 -4.08 -3.26 -1.99
CA VAL A 135 -5.37 -2.77 -1.48
C VAL A 135 -6.27 -2.37 -2.63
N ASN A 136 -7.39 -3.04 -2.74
CA ASN A 136 -8.52 -2.67 -3.59
C ASN A 136 -9.79 -3.39 -3.12
N PRO A 137 -10.99 -3.00 -3.57
CA PRO A 137 -12.24 -3.58 -3.06
C PRO A 137 -12.36 -5.09 -3.29
N CYS A 138 -11.76 -5.63 -4.34
CA CYS A 138 -11.82 -7.07 -4.61
C CYS A 138 -10.84 -7.88 -3.76
N TYR A 139 -9.63 -7.37 -3.56
CA TYR A 139 -8.63 -8.06 -2.73
C TYR A 139 -9.00 -8.03 -1.26
N ASP A 140 -9.63 -6.97 -0.80
CA ASP A 140 -10.08 -6.87 0.59
C ASP A 140 -11.17 -7.90 0.96
N LEU A 141 -11.82 -8.49 -0.04
CA LEU A 141 -12.82 -9.55 0.13
C LEU A 141 -12.25 -10.96 -0.08
N GLN A 142 -10.98 -11.11 -0.37
CA GLN A 142 -10.37 -12.42 -0.55
C GLN A 142 -9.75 -12.93 0.75
N PRO A 143 -9.95 -14.24 1.06
CA PRO A 143 -9.33 -14.86 2.22
C PRO A 143 -7.81 -14.72 2.18
N ALA A 144 -7.20 -14.58 3.35
CA ALA A 144 -5.76 -14.65 3.50
C ALA A 144 -5.20 -15.97 2.94
N GLY A 145 -4.03 -15.93 2.31
CA GLY A 145 -3.39 -17.12 1.76
C GLY A 145 -1.96 -16.84 1.31
N GLU A 146 -1.14 -17.88 1.29
CA GLU A 146 0.27 -17.79 0.89
C GLU A 146 0.47 -17.80 -0.63
N ASN A 147 -0.54 -18.22 -1.39
CA ASN A 147 -0.51 -18.16 -2.85
C ASN A 147 -0.99 -16.80 -3.34
N CYS A 148 -0.08 -15.86 -3.51
CA CYS A 148 -0.42 -14.52 -3.99
C CYS A 148 -0.93 -14.49 -5.45
N GLU A 149 -0.60 -15.48 -6.27
CA GLU A 149 -1.10 -15.59 -7.64
C GLU A 149 -2.62 -15.87 -7.65
N ALA A 150 -3.14 -16.48 -6.59
CA ALA A 150 -4.57 -16.68 -6.44
C ALA A 150 -5.36 -15.36 -6.33
N LEU A 151 -4.74 -14.24 -5.91
CA LEU A 151 -5.44 -12.97 -5.75
C LEU A 151 -6.01 -12.42 -7.07
N TRP A 152 -5.42 -12.77 -8.20
CA TRP A 152 -5.88 -12.34 -9.54
C TRP A 152 -6.35 -13.49 -10.44
N ALA A 153 -6.45 -14.70 -9.89
CA ALA A 153 -7.05 -15.79 -10.60
C ALA A 153 -8.59 -15.62 -10.66
N GLU A 154 -9.19 -15.90 -11.80
CA GLU A 154 -10.65 -15.73 -12.01
C GLU A 154 -11.47 -16.52 -10.99
N GLU A 155 -11.02 -17.72 -10.64
CA GLU A 155 -11.67 -18.59 -9.66
C GLU A 155 -11.74 -17.97 -8.26
N SER A 156 -10.76 -17.14 -7.90
CA SER A 156 -10.70 -16.49 -6.59
C SER A 156 -11.81 -15.45 -6.41
N TYR A 157 -12.22 -14.79 -7.48
CA TYR A 157 -13.33 -13.84 -7.42
C TYR A 157 -14.70 -14.55 -7.21
N ALA A 158 -14.81 -15.83 -7.59
CA ALA A 158 -16.00 -16.63 -7.30
C ALA A 158 -16.12 -16.97 -5.81
N GLY A 159 -15.01 -17.08 -5.10
CA GLY A 159 -14.92 -17.41 -3.67
C GLY A 159 -14.79 -16.21 -2.72
N MET A 160 -14.98 -14.97 -3.21
CA MET A 160 -14.87 -13.77 -2.37
C MET A 160 -15.79 -13.82 -1.16
N LEU A 161 -15.28 -13.29 -0.05
CA LEU A 161 -16.05 -13.09 1.17
C LEU A 161 -17.14 -12.02 0.99
N VAL A 162 -18.15 -12.09 1.83
CA VAL A 162 -19.24 -11.09 1.83
C VAL A 162 -18.79 -9.75 2.39
N ASN A 163 -17.81 -9.77 3.30
CA ASN A 163 -17.20 -8.60 3.94
C ASN A 163 -15.68 -8.65 3.78
N MET A 164 -15.01 -7.56 4.19
CA MET A 164 -13.55 -7.54 4.26
C MET A 164 -13.01 -8.73 5.05
N ASP A 165 -11.92 -9.30 4.56
CA ASP A 165 -11.22 -10.36 5.27
C ASP A 165 -10.76 -9.86 6.64
N PRO A 166 -11.06 -10.58 7.74
CA PRO A 166 -10.71 -10.13 9.09
C PRO A 166 -9.20 -9.96 9.32
N ALA A 167 -8.36 -10.70 8.60
CA ALA A 167 -6.91 -10.54 8.69
C ALA A 167 -6.45 -9.22 8.06
N ARG A 168 -7.10 -8.77 6.98
CA ARG A 168 -6.83 -7.46 6.36
C ARG A 168 -7.28 -6.30 7.26
N GLU A 169 -8.49 -6.40 7.82
CA GLU A 169 -8.99 -5.40 8.77
C GLU A 169 -8.03 -5.25 9.95
N ARG A 170 -7.64 -6.37 10.57
CA ARG A 170 -6.67 -6.38 11.68
C ARG A 170 -5.29 -5.85 11.27
N LEU A 171 -4.83 -6.12 10.06
CA LEU A 171 -3.57 -5.57 9.54
C LEU A 171 -3.62 -4.04 9.46
N TYR A 172 -4.68 -3.48 8.87
CA TYR A 172 -4.83 -2.02 8.74
C TYR A 172 -4.87 -1.33 10.10
N GLU A 173 -5.64 -1.87 11.04
CA GLU A 173 -5.73 -1.36 12.40
C GLU A 173 -4.39 -1.45 13.14
N THR A 174 -3.67 -2.56 12.99
CA THR A 174 -2.36 -2.76 13.61
C THR A 174 -1.32 -1.81 13.03
N CYS A 175 -1.29 -1.61 11.72
CA CYS A 175 -0.43 -0.61 11.09
C CYS A 175 -0.70 0.80 11.64
N GLN A 176 -1.98 1.18 11.73
CA GLN A 176 -2.38 2.48 12.30
C GLN A 176 -1.95 2.62 13.77
N ARG A 177 -2.13 1.58 14.57
CA ARG A 177 -1.76 1.56 15.98
C ARG A 177 -0.26 1.68 16.21
N LEU A 178 0.54 0.99 15.38
CA LEU A 178 1.99 0.94 15.52
C LEU A 178 2.71 2.05 14.74
N GLY A 179 1.98 2.90 14.01
CA GLY A 179 2.56 3.97 13.20
C GLY A 179 3.31 3.47 11.96
N VAL A 180 2.97 2.27 11.47
CA VAL A 180 3.52 1.73 10.22
C VAL A 180 2.69 2.25 9.05
N GLY A 181 3.31 3.06 8.18
CA GLY A 181 2.63 3.61 7.01
C GLY A 181 2.44 2.56 5.91
N ILE A 182 1.25 2.54 5.29
CA ILE A 182 0.98 1.67 4.14
C ILE A 182 1.12 2.45 2.85
N THR A 183 1.97 1.97 1.92
CA THR A 183 1.98 2.37 0.53
C THR A 183 1.26 1.32 -0.29
N VAL A 184 0.25 1.74 -1.06
CA VAL A 184 -0.66 0.81 -1.72
C VAL A 184 -0.17 0.44 -3.11
N MET A 185 -0.02 -0.84 -3.35
CA MET A 185 0.10 -1.42 -4.69
C MET A 185 -1.24 -2.02 -5.14
N LYS A 186 -1.41 -2.20 -6.45
CA LYS A 186 -2.60 -2.87 -7.05
C LYS A 186 -3.94 -2.17 -6.79
N ALA A 187 -3.95 -0.87 -6.54
CA ALA A 187 -5.20 -0.12 -6.34
C ALA A 187 -6.20 -0.28 -7.51
N PHE A 188 -5.70 -0.45 -8.73
CA PHE A 188 -6.50 -0.67 -9.94
C PHE A 188 -6.69 -2.14 -10.30
N GLY A 189 -6.23 -3.09 -9.47
CA GLY A 189 -6.29 -4.53 -9.77
C GLY A 189 -5.49 -4.94 -11.01
N GLY A 190 -4.37 -4.24 -11.30
CA GLY A 190 -3.65 -4.43 -12.57
C GLY A 190 -4.28 -3.73 -13.77
N GLY A 191 -5.36 -2.98 -13.58
CA GLY A 191 -6.19 -2.35 -14.60
C GLY A 191 -7.58 -2.96 -14.73
N ASP A 192 -7.78 -4.18 -14.22
CA ASP A 192 -9.03 -4.93 -14.38
C ASP A 192 -10.23 -4.20 -13.77
N LEU A 193 -10.03 -3.50 -12.64
CA LEU A 193 -11.10 -2.73 -11.99
C LEU A 193 -11.61 -1.55 -12.82
N LEU A 194 -10.84 -1.10 -13.81
CA LEU A 194 -11.18 0.06 -14.66
C LEU A 194 -11.93 -0.35 -15.93
N THR A 195 -12.18 -1.64 -16.14
CA THR A 195 -12.79 -2.17 -17.36
C THR A 195 -14.22 -2.64 -17.15
N ALA A 196 -14.96 -2.83 -18.24
CA ALA A 196 -16.33 -3.39 -18.20
C ALA A 196 -16.36 -4.82 -17.64
N ASP A 197 -15.28 -5.58 -17.80
CA ASP A 197 -15.11 -6.95 -17.29
C ASP A 197 -14.55 -7.00 -15.87
N SER A 198 -14.66 -5.90 -15.16
CA SER A 198 -14.16 -5.77 -13.78
C SER A 198 -14.69 -6.92 -12.89
N PRO A 199 -13.81 -7.55 -12.08
CA PRO A 199 -14.23 -8.56 -11.11
C PRO A 199 -15.17 -8.01 -10.03
N ALA A 200 -15.28 -6.70 -9.89
CA ALA A 200 -16.29 -6.05 -9.07
C ALA A 200 -17.69 -6.06 -9.71
N GLY A 201 -17.84 -6.56 -10.94
CA GLY A 201 -19.10 -6.54 -11.69
C GLY A 201 -19.51 -5.15 -12.19
N VAL A 202 -18.68 -4.15 -11.95
CA VAL A 202 -18.83 -2.76 -12.41
C VAL A 202 -17.45 -2.15 -12.61
N ALA A 203 -17.28 -1.37 -13.67
CA ALA A 203 -16.05 -0.59 -13.85
C ALA A 203 -16.00 0.53 -12.78
N LEU A 204 -14.87 0.62 -12.08
CA LEU A 204 -14.58 1.74 -11.19
C LEU A 204 -13.77 2.79 -11.94
N THR A 205 -13.84 4.03 -11.50
CA THR A 205 -12.96 5.09 -12.02
C THR A 205 -11.62 5.09 -11.28
N VAL A 206 -10.63 5.77 -11.84
CA VAL A 206 -9.33 5.97 -11.21
C VAL A 206 -9.49 6.65 -9.85
N GLU A 207 -10.34 7.67 -9.78
CA GLU A 207 -10.63 8.42 -8.55
C GLU A 207 -11.28 7.54 -7.48
N GLN A 208 -12.21 6.67 -7.86
CA GLN A 208 -12.87 5.73 -6.95
C GLN A 208 -11.88 4.70 -6.38
N CYS A 209 -11.00 4.16 -7.23
CA CYS A 209 -9.98 3.20 -6.79
C CYS A 209 -8.96 3.84 -5.83
N ILE A 210 -8.48 5.05 -6.15
CA ILE A 210 -7.56 5.80 -5.29
C ILE A 210 -8.24 6.13 -3.96
N HIS A 211 -9.47 6.62 -4.01
CA HIS A 211 -10.22 7.00 -2.81
C HIS A 211 -10.49 5.80 -1.91
N TYR A 212 -10.88 4.66 -2.49
CA TYR A 212 -11.04 3.42 -1.73
C TYR A 212 -9.78 3.09 -0.94
N ALA A 213 -8.63 3.11 -1.57
CA ALA A 213 -7.37 2.79 -0.91
C ALA A 213 -7.02 3.81 0.19
N LEU A 214 -7.10 5.11 -0.12
CA LEU A 214 -6.74 6.18 0.84
C LEU A 214 -7.67 6.25 2.07
N THR A 215 -8.88 5.70 1.99
CA THR A 215 -9.79 5.64 3.14
C THR A 215 -9.46 4.49 4.11
N ARG A 216 -8.60 3.54 3.75
CA ARG A 216 -8.18 2.47 4.67
C ARG A 216 -7.27 3.03 5.76
N PRO A 217 -7.33 2.48 7.01
CA PRO A 217 -6.43 2.88 8.09
C PRO A 217 -4.96 2.73 7.69
N ALA A 218 -4.10 3.62 8.16
CA ALA A 218 -2.66 3.66 7.94
C ALA A 218 -2.19 3.89 6.49
N VAL A 219 -3.08 3.95 5.50
CA VAL A 219 -2.67 4.21 4.12
C VAL A 219 -2.18 5.65 3.98
N ALA A 220 -0.91 5.79 3.58
CA ALA A 220 -0.23 7.06 3.41
C ALA A 220 -0.11 7.49 1.94
N SER A 221 -0.04 6.54 1.01
CA SER A 221 0.11 6.83 -0.42
C SER A 221 -0.37 5.67 -1.29
N VAL A 222 -0.79 6.00 -2.51
CA VAL A 222 -1.15 5.03 -3.55
C VAL A 222 -0.11 5.08 -4.67
N MET A 223 0.52 3.94 -4.96
CA MET A 223 1.48 3.78 -6.05
C MET A 223 0.73 3.45 -7.34
N SER A 224 0.28 4.50 -8.04
CA SER A 224 -0.40 4.33 -9.33
C SER A 224 0.60 3.86 -10.38
N GLY A 225 0.35 2.70 -10.98
CA GLY A 225 1.10 2.24 -12.16
C GLY A 225 0.64 3.05 -13.36
N VAL A 226 1.55 3.80 -13.98
CA VAL A 226 1.27 4.64 -15.14
C VAL A 226 2.28 4.37 -16.25
N HIS A 227 1.82 4.28 -17.49
CA HIS A 227 2.66 4.10 -18.68
C HIS A 227 2.71 5.35 -19.55
N THR A 228 1.71 6.24 -19.41
CA THR A 228 1.55 7.43 -20.23
C THR A 228 1.33 8.68 -19.38
N SER A 229 1.59 9.85 -19.97
CA SER A 229 1.29 11.13 -19.32
C SER A 229 -0.21 11.32 -19.10
N ALA A 230 -1.06 10.71 -19.95
CA ALA A 230 -2.51 10.77 -19.79
C ALA A 230 -2.98 9.99 -18.56
N GLU A 231 -2.44 8.79 -18.32
CA GLU A 231 -2.72 7.99 -17.12
C GLU A 231 -2.22 8.68 -15.85
N LEU A 232 -1.05 9.33 -15.92
CA LEU A 232 -0.58 10.17 -14.82
C LEU A 232 -1.54 11.33 -14.55
N ALA A 233 -1.99 12.03 -15.58
CA ALA A 233 -2.94 13.12 -15.42
C ALA A 233 -4.28 12.64 -14.84
N ALA A 234 -4.77 11.46 -15.25
CA ALA A 234 -5.96 10.85 -14.67
C ALA A 234 -5.80 10.54 -13.18
N SER A 235 -4.63 10.01 -12.77
CA SER A 235 -4.35 9.76 -11.35
C SER A 235 -4.27 11.07 -10.54
N LEU A 236 -3.69 12.13 -11.12
CA LEU A 236 -3.59 13.44 -10.49
C LEU A 236 -4.94 14.17 -10.38
N ALA A 237 -5.88 13.89 -11.29
CA ALA A 237 -7.23 14.46 -11.25
C ALA A 237 -7.95 14.15 -9.93
N TYR A 238 -7.54 13.10 -9.22
CA TYR A 238 -8.05 12.78 -7.88
C TYR A 238 -7.94 13.96 -6.90
N GLU A 239 -6.87 14.74 -6.94
CA GLU A 239 -6.62 15.86 -6.02
C GLU A 239 -7.76 16.90 -6.06
N THR A 240 -8.31 17.14 -7.22
CA THR A 240 -9.36 18.16 -7.46
C THR A 240 -10.73 17.56 -7.77
N ALA A 241 -10.85 16.22 -7.74
CA ALA A 241 -12.10 15.54 -8.02
C ALA A 241 -13.16 15.88 -6.97
N PRO A 242 -14.42 16.13 -7.35
CA PRO A 242 -15.51 16.31 -6.40
C PRO A 242 -15.82 14.99 -5.68
N ASP A 243 -16.43 15.07 -4.50
CA ASP A 243 -16.79 13.89 -3.69
C ASP A 243 -17.65 12.88 -4.47
N SER A 244 -18.53 13.36 -5.35
CA SER A 244 -19.35 12.49 -6.21
C SER A 244 -18.53 11.65 -7.20
N ALA A 245 -17.37 12.13 -7.65
CA ALA A 245 -16.48 11.36 -8.53
C ALA A 245 -15.66 10.33 -7.76
N ARG A 246 -15.44 10.55 -6.47
CA ARG A 246 -14.72 9.65 -5.56
C ARG A 246 -15.62 8.57 -4.95
N ASP A 247 -16.94 8.67 -5.13
CA ASP A 247 -17.92 7.79 -4.52
C ASP A 247 -17.83 6.36 -5.08
N TYR A 248 -16.98 5.55 -4.47
CA TYR A 248 -16.86 4.13 -4.77
C TYR A 248 -17.99 3.29 -4.15
N ALA A 249 -18.65 3.78 -3.10
CA ALA A 249 -19.65 3.00 -2.39
C ALA A 249 -20.94 2.89 -3.21
N ALA A 250 -21.35 3.95 -3.91
CA ALA A 250 -22.47 3.88 -4.83
C ALA A 250 -22.21 2.89 -5.97
N ALA A 251 -20.99 2.86 -6.52
CA ALA A 251 -20.60 1.89 -7.54
C ALA A 251 -20.60 0.46 -6.98
N LEU A 252 -20.00 0.24 -5.82
CA LEU A 252 -19.94 -1.08 -5.18
C LEU A 252 -21.29 -1.57 -4.65
N ALA A 253 -22.25 -0.69 -4.36
CA ALA A 253 -23.60 -1.07 -3.94
C ALA A 253 -24.36 -1.85 -5.02
N THR A 254 -23.96 -1.74 -6.28
CA THR A 254 -24.51 -2.51 -7.40
C THR A 254 -23.86 -3.90 -7.52
N PHE A 255 -22.80 -4.18 -6.77
CA PHE A 255 -22.08 -5.43 -6.80
C PHE A 255 -22.88 -6.53 -6.07
N PRO A 256 -23.36 -7.58 -6.75
CA PRO A 256 -24.33 -8.50 -6.16
C PRO A 256 -23.78 -9.37 -5.03
N LYS A 257 -22.46 -9.45 -4.89
CA LYS A 257 -21.79 -10.34 -3.92
C LYS A 257 -21.26 -9.59 -2.69
N ILE A 258 -21.12 -8.27 -2.71
CA ILE A 258 -20.60 -7.50 -1.60
C ILE A 258 -21.75 -7.04 -0.68
N SER A 259 -21.70 -7.45 0.57
CA SER A 259 -22.58 -6.92 1.61
C SER A 259 -21.74 -6.38 2.77
N TRP A 260 -21.55 -5.10 2.81
CA TRP A 260 -20.87 -4.41 3.91
C TRP A 260 -21.76 -4.29 5.17
N ARG A 261 -22.68 -5.21 5.36
CA ARG A 261 -23.58 -5.19 6.52
C ARG A 261 -22.78 -5.37 7.81
N GLY A 262 -22.91 -4.40 8.71
CA GLY A 262 -22.23 -4.40 10.00
C GLY A 262 -20.79 -3.87 9.98
N HIS A 263 -20.25 -3.52 8.82
CA HIS A 263 -18.91 -2.95 8.66
C HIS A 263 -18.97 -1.57 8.02
N CYS A 264 -18.16 -0.65 8.51
CA CYS A 264 -18.01 0.67 7.90
C CYS A 264 -16.94 0.60 6.79
N MET A 265 -17.31 0.95 5.56
CA MET A 265 -16.37 1.06 4.45
C MET A 265 -15.72 2.45 4.34
N TYR A 266 -15.92 3.32 5.32
CA TYR A 266 -15.36 4.67 5.43
C TYR A 266 -15.64 5.57 4.22
N CYS A 267 -16.74 5.34 3.50
CA CYS A 267 -17.07 6.00 2.23
C CYS A 267 -17.60 7.44 2.36
N GLY A 268 -17.91 7.89 3.59
CA GLY A 268 -18.41 9.25 3.82
C GLY A 268 -19.89 9.48 3.51
N HIS A 269 -20.66 8.50 3.01
CA HIS A 269 -22.10 8.66 2.68
C HIS A 269 -22.99 9.07 3.84
N CYS A 270 -22.50 8.98 5.08
CA CYS A 270 -23.20 9.49 6.26
C CYS A 270 -23.16 11.02 6.36
N ALA A 271 -22.38 11.70 5.51
CA ALA A 271 -22.32 13.16 5.44
C ALA A 271 -23.33 13.70 4.38
N PRO A 272 -23.93 14.89 4.61
CA PRO A 272 -23.84 15.63 5.86
C PRO A 272 -24.73 15.00 6.95
N CYS A 273 -24.13 14.72 8.11
CA CYS A 273 -24.90 14.27 9.26
C CYS A 273 -25.73 15.45 9.81
N PRO A 274 -27.04 15.28 10.09
CA PRO A 274 -27.86 16.36 10.67
C PRO A 274 -27.36 16.86 12.04
N LYS A 275 -26.49 16.06 12.68
CA LYS A 275 -25.86 16.40 13.97
C LYS A 275 -24.42 16.88 13.83
N GLY A 276 -23.93 17.09 12.59
CA GLY A 276 -22.57 17.55 12.34
C GLY A 276 -21.48 16.53 12.66
N ILE A 277 -21.80 15.23 12.70
CA ILE A 277 -20.83 14.16 13.02
C ILE A 277 -20.23 13.60 11.73
N ASP A 278 -18.91 13.54 11.66
CA ASP A 278 -18.21 12.73 10.66
C ASP A 278 -18.22 11.26 11.10
N VAL A 279 -19.26 10.54 10.66
CA VAL A 279 -19.52 9.16 11.06
C VAL A 279 -18.38 8.22 10.59
N ALA A 280 -17.81 8.48 9.43
CA ALA A 280 -16.73 7.65 8.89
C ALA A 280 -15.48 7.75 9.79
N SER A 281 -15.05 8.96 10.13
CA SER A 281 -13.91 9.19 11.01
C SER A 281 -14.18 8.69 12.44
N VAL A 282 -15.37 8.92 12.98
CA VAL A 282 -15.76 8.41 14.32
C VAL A 282 -15.69 6.87 14.34
N THR A 283 -16.20 6.20 13.31
CA THR A 283 -16.13 4.73 13.24
C THR A 283 -14.69 4.24 13.11
N LYS A 284 -13.85 4.92 12.32
CA LYS A 284 -12.44 4.61 12.21
C LYS A 284 -11.72 4.72 13.56
N PHE A 285 -11.97 5.81 14.30
CA PHE A 285 -11.38 5.98 15.64
C PHE A 285 -11.93 5.00 16.67
N LEU A 286 -13.21 4.62 16.57
CA LEU A 286 -13.79 3.61 17.44
C LEU A 286 -13.12 2.23 17.22
N ASN A 287 -12.93 1.82 15.97
CA ASN A 287 -12.27 0.58 15.65
C ASN A 287 -10.81 0.59 16.14
N LEU A 288 -10.11 1.72 15.95
CA LEU A 288 -8.77 1.91 16.45
C LEU A 288 -8.71 1.84 17.99
N ALA A 289 -9.64 2.47 18.69
CA ALA A 289 -9.74 2.44 20.15
C ALA A 289 -9.97 1.00 20.66
N ARG A 290 -10.82 0.24 19.98
CA ARG A 290 -11.05 -1.18 20.31
C ARG A 290 -9.79 -2.02 20.11
N ALA A 291 -9.08 -1.82 19.00
CA ALA A 291 -7.84 -2.55 18.71
C ALA A 291 -6.71 -2.23 19.71
N GLN A 292 -6.66 -1.00 20.21
CA GLN A 292 -5.64 -0.53 21.16
C GLN A 292 -6.01 -0.78 22.62
N GLY A 293 -7.27 -1.00 22.93
CA GLY A 293 -7.79 -0.99 24.30
C GLY A 293 -7.76 0.39 24.98
N MET A 294 -7.53 1.46 24.20
CA MET A 294 -7.48 2.84 24.67
C MET A 294 -7.94 3.81 23.57
N VAL A 295 -8.43 4.98 23.95
CA VAL A 295 -8.81 6.02 22.99
C VAL A 295 -7.54 6.72 22.46
N PRO A 296 -7.31 6.76 21.14
CA PRO A 296 -6.15 7.46 20.58
C PRO A 296 -6.24 8.98 20.80
N GLU A 297 -5.08 9.62 20.97
CA GLU A 297 -5.00 11.09 21.17
C GLU A 297 -5.67 11.87 20.03
N THR A 298 -5.53 11.41 18.80
CA THR A 298 -6.17 12.01 17.62
C THR A 298 -7.69 11.99 17.71
N ALA A 299 -8.29 10.94 18.29
CA ALA A 299 -9.73 10.87 18.50
C ALA A 299 -10.20 11.84 19.58
N VAL A 300 -9.40 12.05 20.63
CA VAL A 300 -9.69 13.05 21.69
C VAL A 300 -9.69 14.45 21.10
N SER A 301 -8.70 14.81 20.31
CA SER A 301 -8.62 16.11 19.65
C SER A 301 -9.81 16.36 18.72
N TYR A 302 -10.24 15.33 17.97
CA TYR A 302 -11.40 15.42 17.09
C TYR A 302 -12.70 15.66 17.85
N THR A 303 -12.94 14.96 18.96
CA THR A 303 -14.16 15.13 19.75
C THR A 303 -14.25 16.52 20.42
N HIS A 304 -13.13 17.12 20.79
CA HIS A 304 -13.09 18.48 21.32
C HIS A 304 -13.39 19.56 20.28
N LEU A 305 -13.15 19.27 18.99
CA LEU A 305 -13.41 20.22 17.90
C LEU A 305 -14.84 20.13 17.34
N THR A 306 -15.56 19.03 17.59
CA THR A 306 -16.84 18.72 16.93
C THR A 306 -18.04 18.60 17.86
N LEU A 307 -17.85 18.63 19.16
CA LEU A 307 -18.94 18.67 20.13
C LEU A 307 -19.20 20.13 20.54
N PRO A 308 -20.47 20.62 20.40
CA PRO A 308 -20.86 21.95 20.87
C PRO A 308 -20.80 22.07 22.39
#